data_68c0971e45444af04f18a065110399fb
#
_entry.id   68c0971e45444af04f18a065110399fb
#
_cell.length_a   1.000
_cell.length_b   1.000
_cell.length_c   1.000
_cell.angle_alpha   90.00
_cell.angle_beta   90.00
_cell.angle_gamma   90.00
#
_symmetry.space_group_name_H-M   'P 1'
#
loop_
_entity.id
_entity.type
_entity.pdbx_description
1 polymer ?
#
loop_
_entity_poly.entity_id
_entity_poly.type
_entity_poly.pdbx_seq_one_letter_code
_entity_poly.pdbx_strand_id
1 'polypeptide(L)'
;MDYYSSQITKLIEELSKLPGVGAKSAQRLAFHIINMPKEQVEELAGAMTSARNNVRYCKECFTLTDKELCPICSSDRRNHKTIMVVENTRDLAAYEKTGKYDGVYHVLHGAISPMLGICLLYTSPS
;
A
#
# COMPACT_ATOMS: atom_id res chain seq x y z
N MET A 1 11.54 29.05 8.97
CA MET A 1 12.90 29.60 9.03
C MET A 1 13.69 29.17 7.83
N ASP A 2 14.21 30.12 7.11
CA ASP A 2 14.65 29.84 5.75
C ASP A 2 16.16 29.96 5.59
N TYR A 3 16.87 29.06 6.25
CA TYR A 3 18.30 28.92 6.01
C TYR A 3 18.61 28.18 4.72
N TYR A 4 17.59 27.59 4.10
CA TYR A 4 17.73 26.82 2.87
C TYR A 4 16.99 27.51 1.73
N SER A 5 17.30 27.14 0.49
CA SER A 5 16.55 27.62 -0.64
C SER A 5 15.07 27.22 -0.54
N SER A 6 14.21 27.96 -1.23
CA SER A 6 12.78 27.66 -1.21
C SER A 6 12.47 26.25 -1.76
N GLN A 7 13.28 25.76 -2.70
CA GLN A 7 13.11 24.42 -3.24
C GLN A 7 13.44 23.35 -2.20
N ILE A 8 14.52 23.54 -1.47
CA ILE A 8 14.90 22.59 -0.41
C ILE A 8 13.87 22.62 0.71
N THR A 9 13.44 23.80 1.12
CA THR A 9 12.43 23.94 2.17
C THR A 9 11.14 23.25 1.79
N LYS A 10 10.69 23.41 0.55
CA LYS A 10 9.48 22.77 0.06
C LYS A 10 9.61 21.25 0.10
N LEU A 11 10.75 20.72 -0.32
CA LEU A 11 10.98 19.28 -0.30
C LEU A 11 10.94 18.74 1.14
N ILE A 12 11.59 19.44 2.07
CA ILE A 12 11.56 19.04 3.48
C ILE A 12 10.13 19.04 4.01
N GLU A 13 9.35 20.06 3.70
CA GLU A 13 7.98 20.16 4.16
C GLU A 13 7.14 18.99 3.64
N GLU A 14 7.26 18.66 2.36
CA GLU A 14 6.50 17.56 1.77
C GLU A 14 6.88 16.21 2.38
N LEU A 15 8.17 15.99 2.59
CA LEU A 15 8.62 14.73 3.21
C LEU A 15 8.16 14.63 4.66
N SER A 16 8.09 15.74 5.39
CA SER A 16 7.66 15.72 6.78
C SER A 16 6.17 15.41 6.95
N LYS A 17 5.39 15.50 5.89
CA LYS A 17 3.97 15.11 5.92
C LYS A 17 3.77 13.60 5.92
N LEU A 18 4.81 12.84 5.57
CA LEU A 18 4.70 11.39 5.51
C LEU A 18 4.69 10.80 6.93
N PRO A 19 3.85 9.78 7.18
CA PRO A 19 3.78 9.15 8.50
C PRO A 19 5.15 8.60 8.92
N GLY A 20 5.53 8.85 10.15
CA GLY A 20 6.80 8.37 10.69
C GLY A 20 8.01 9.19 10.29
N VAL A 21 7.84 10.24 9.48
CA VAL A 21 8.94 11.10 9.06
C VAL A 21 8.86 12.41 9.85
N GLY A 22 9.76 12.55 10.84
CA GLY A 22 9.87 13.78 11.61
C GLY A 22 10.73 14.82 10.89
N ALA A 23 10.87 15.99 11.50
CA ALA A 23 11.58 17.10 10.89
C ALA A 23 13.03 16.76 10.55
N LYS A 24 13.75 16.10 11.47
CA LYS A 24 15.16 15.72 11.25
C LYS A 24 15.29 14.68 10.14
N SER A 25 14.40 13.69 10.14
CA SER A 25 14.41 12.66 9.09
C SER A 25 14.11 13.28 7.74
N ALA A 26 13.14 14.20 7.67
CA ALA A 26 12.81 14.89 6.44
C ALA A 26 13.99 15.67 5.89
N GLN A 27 14.74 16.35 6.74
CA GLN A 27 15.94 17.06 6.32
C GLN A 27 16.99 16.13 5.74
N ARG A 28 17.25 15.01 6.43
CA ARG A 28 18.24 14.04 5.96
C ARG A 28 17.83 13.43 4.63
N LEU A 29 16.55 13.10 4.49
CA LEU A 29 16.04 12.56 3.24
C LEU A 29 16.15 13.57 2.10
N ALA A 30 15.78 14.83 2.37
CA ALA A 30 15.84 15.88 1.35
C ALA A 30 17.28 16.08 0.84
N PHE A 31 18.24 16.15 1.73
CA PHE A 31 19.64 16.31 1.32
C PHE A 31 20.17 15.08 0.59
N HIS A 32 19.73 13.89 1.00
CA HIS A 32 20.08 12.68 0.27
C HIS A 32 19.55 12.72 -1.16
N ILE A 33 18.30 13.13 -1.31
CA ILE A 33 17.66 13.21 -2.63
C ILE A 33 18.38 14.21 -3.53
N ILE A 34 18.75 15.37 -2.97
CA ILE A 34 19.43 16.40 -3.75
C ILE A 34 20.80 15.91 -4.24
N ASN A 35 21.44 15.04 -3.49
CA ASN A 35 22.74 14.48 -3.87
C ASN A 35 22.65 13.24 -4.76
N MET A 36 21.44 12.74 -5.01
CA MET A 36 21.26 11.62 -5.91
C MET A 36 21.40 12.07 -7.37
N PRO A 37 21.82 11.17 -8.29
CA PRO A 37 21.79 11.49 -9.71
C PRO A 37 20.39 11.84 -10.16
N LYS A 38 20.29 12.76 -11.12
CA LYS A 38 18.99 13.24 -11.61
C LYS A 38 18.10 12.10 -12.08
N GLU A 39 18.68 11.13 -12.77
CA GLU A 39 17.94 9.98 -13.30
C GLU A 39 17.30 9.17 -12.20
N GLN A 40 17.99 9.01 -11.07
CA GLN A 40 17.42 8.27 -9.92
C GLN A 40 16.29 9.05 -9.27
N VAL A 41 16.41 10.37 -9.18
CA VAL A 41 15.34 11.19 -8.63
C VAL A 41 14.11 11.13 -9.53
N GLU A 42 14.30 11.18 -10.83
CA GLU A 42 13.20 11.07 -11.79
C GLU A 42 12.50 9.71 -11.70
N GLU A 43 13.28 8.64 -11.54
CA GLU A 43 12.71 7.32 -11.34
C GLU A 43 11.89 7.23 -10.06
N LEU A 44 12.41 7.76 -8.97
CA LEU A 44 11.70 7.74 -7.69
C LEU A 44 10.40 8.54 -7.78
N ALA A 45 10.48 9.76 -8.30
CA ALA A 45 9.30 10.60 -8.44
C ALA A 45 8.28 9.98 -9.39
N GLY A 46 8.74 9.42 -10.51
CA GLY A 46 7.88 8.75 -11.47
C GLY A 46 7.22 7.51 -10.90
N ALA A 47 7.96 6.74 -10.09
CA ALA A 47 7.40 5.55 -9.44
C ALA A 47 6.28 5.93 -8.48
N MET A 48 6.48 7.00 -7.70
CA MET A 48 5.45 7.48 -6.78
C MET A 48 4.18 7.91 -7.52
N THR A 49 4.35 8.71 -8.55
CA THR A 49 3.22 9.22 -9.34
C THR A 49 2.49 8.08 -10.06
N SER A 50 3.25 7.19 -10.68
CA SER A 50 2.68 6.07 -11.43
C SER A 50 1.91 5.12 -10.51
N ALA A 51 2.47 4.80 -9.36
CA ALA A 51 1.80 3.92 -8.40
C ALA A 51 0.48 4.55 -7.92
N ARG A 52 0.52 5.83 -7.57
CA ARG A 52 -0.69 6.52 -7.07
C ARG A 52 -1.78 6.58 -8.14
N ASN A 53 -1.39 6.77 -9.40
CA ASN A 53 -2.36 6.94 -10.48
C ASN A 53 -2.88 5.61 -11.03
N ASN A 54 -2.11 4.53 -10.94
CA ASN A 54 -2.48 3.27 -11.59
C ASN A 54 -2.92 2.18 -10.65
N VAL A 55 -2.58 2.27 -9.36
CA VAL A 55 -3.02 1.29 -8.40
C VAL A 55 -4.45 1.60 -7.97
N ARG A 56 -5.28 0.58 -7.92
CA ARG A 56 -6.69 0.68 -7.56
C ARG A 56 -7.08 -0.55 -6.75
N TYR A 57 -8.34 -0.58 -6.32
CA TYR A 57 -8.84 -1.72 -5.56
C TYR A 57 -9.36 -2.80 -6.50
N CYS A 58 -9.03 -4.05 -6.17
CA CYS A 58 -9.64 -5.19 -6.85
C CYS A 58 -11.15 -5.15 -6.65
N LYS A 59 -11.91 -5.38 -7.71
CA LYS A 59 -13.38 -5.30 -7.65
C LYS A 59 -13.99 -6.35 -6.73
N GLU A 60 -13.32 -7.47 -6.52
CA GLU A 60 -13.86 -8.55 -5.71
C GLU A 60 -13.34 -8.56 -4.28
N CYS A 61 -12.03 -8.49 -4.09
CA CYS A 61 -11.46 -8.62 -2.75
C CYS A 61 -10.98 -7.29 -2.14
N PHE A 62 -10.94 -6.22 -2.92
CA PHE A 62 -10.53 -4.89 -2.49
C PHE A 62 -9.06 -4.76 -2.10
N THR A 63 -8.22 -5.73 -2.46
CA THR A 63 -6.78 -5.53 -2.34
C THR A 63 -6.30 -4.50 -3.35
N LEU A 64 -5.15 -3.90 -3.08
CA LEU A 64 -4.54 -2.96 -4.03
C LEU A 64 -3.97 -3.74 -5.21
N THR A 65 -4.29 -3.30 -6.41
CA THR A 65 -3.82 -3.94 -7.64
C THR A 65 -3.78 -2.91 -8.76
N ASP A 66 -3.07 -3.21 -9.82
CA ASP A 66 -3.04 -2.32 -10.99
C ASP A 66 -4.03 -2.76 -12.07
N LYS A 67 -4.84 -3.77 -11.79
CA LYS A 67 -5.84 -4.31 -12.72
C LYS A 67 -7.23 -4.27 -12.10
N GLU A 68 -8.23 -4.63 -12.89
CA GLU A 68 -9.60 -4.70 -12.41
C GLU A 68 -9.77 -5.78 -11.35
N LEU A 69 -9.19 -6.94 -11.60
CA LEU A 69 -9.14 -8.04 -10.64
C LEU A 69 -7.68 -8.37 -10.34
N CYS A 70 -7.37 -8.61 -9.07
CA CYS A 70 -6.02 -9.01 -8.68
C CYS A 70 -5.71 -10.42 -9.22
N PRO A 71 -4.42 -10.82 -9.25
CA PRO A 71 -4.06 -12.15 -9.75
C PRO A 71 -4.73 -13.28 -9.01
N ILE A 72 -5.06 -13.10 -7.73
CA ILE A 72 -5.71 -14.15 -6.93
C ILE A 72 -7.16 -14.31 -7.35
N CYS A 73 -7.92 -13.21 -7.43
CA CYS A 73 -9.33 -13.26 -7.79
C CYS A 73 -9.54 -13.70 -9.23
N SER A 74 -8.59 -13.42 -10.10
CA SER A 74 -8.68 -13.81 -11.50
C SER A 74 -8.17 -15.22 -11.78
N SER A 75 -7.62 -15.91 -10.77
CA SER A 75 -7.04 -17.24 -10.95
C SER A 75 -8.10 -18.33 -10.84
N ASP A 76 -8.14 -19.21 -11.83
CA ASP A 76 -9.02 -20.38 -11.82
C ASP A 76 -8.54 -21.46 -10.85
N ARG A 77 -7.29 -21.37 -10.39
CA ARG A 77 -6.72 -22.35 -9.49
C ARG A 77 -7.08 -22.12 -8.03
N ARG A 78 -7.66 -20.97 -7.74
CA ARG A 78 -8.01 -20.62 -6.36
C ARG A 78 -9.39 -21.14 -6.00
N ASN A 79 -9.57 -21.47 -4.73
CA ASN A 79 -10.87 -21.89 -4.23
C ASN A 79 -11.68 -20.65 -3.88
N HIS A 80 -12.56 -20.24 -4.81
CA HIS A 80 -13.36 -19.02 -4.63
C HIS A 80 -14.47 -19.16 -3.60
N LYS A 81 -14.65 -20.34 -3.02
CA LYS A 81 -15.64 -20.55 -1.97
C LYS A 81 -15.08 -20.30 -0.57
N THR A 82 -13.76 -20.21 -0.45
CA THR A 82 -13.11 -19.97 0.83
C THR A 82 -12.56 -18.57 0.85
N ILE A 83 -13.02 -17.75 1.79
CA ILE A 83 -12.64 -16.35 1.87
C ILE A 83 -11.96 -16.08 3.21
N MET A 84 -10.75 -15.49 3.17
CA MET A 84 -10.07 -15.03 4.36
C MET A 84 -10.20 -13.52 4.44
N VAL A 85 -10.72 -13.01 5.55
CA VAL A 85 -10.85 -11.57 5.80
C VAL A 85 -9.57 -11.08 6.44
N VAL A 86 -8.93 -10.09 5.82
CA VAL A 86 -7.69 -9.49 6.32
C VAL A 86 -7.84 -7.99 6.44
N GLU A 87 -7.02 -7.36 7.25
CA GLU A 87 -7.11 -5.93 7.49
C GLU A 87 -6.58 -5.09 6.34
N ASN A 88 -5.51 -5.53 5.70
CA ASN A 88 -4.86 -4.74 4.65
C ASN A 88 -4.14 -5.64 3.65
N THR A 89 -3.63 -5.01 2.59
CA THR A 89 -2.92 -5.73 1.53
C THR A 89 -1.63 -6.39 2.02
N ARG A 90 -0.97 -5.79 3.02
CA ARG A 90 0.26 -6.37 3.58
C ARG A 90 -0.02 -7.70 4.28
N ASP A 91 -1.14 -7.81 4.97
CA ASP A 91 -1.54 -9.06 5.60
C ASP A 91 -1.83 -10.13 4.55
N LEU A 92 -2.51 -9.75 3.47
CA LEU A 92 -2.76 -10.66 2.35
C LEU A 92 -1.42 -11.19 1.81
N ALA A 93 -0.49 -10.30 1.57
CA ALA A 93 0.83 -10.67 1.04
C ALA A 93 1.57 -11.61 1.98
N ALA A 94 1.44 -11.39 3.29
CA ALA A 94 2.09 -12.25 4.29
C ALA A 94 1.54 -13.68 4.22
N TYR A 95 0.23 -13.84 4.11
CA TYR A 95 -0.37 -15.16 3.97
C TYR A 95 -0.01 -15.83 2.65
N GLU A 96 0.07 -15.05 1.57
CA GLU A 96 0.47 -15.60 0.27
C GLU A 96 1.90 -16.12 0.27
N LYS A 97 2.78 -15.50 1.05
CA LYS A 97 4.17 -15.96 1.16
C LYS A 97 4.27 -17.36 1.74
N THR A 98 3.30 -17.79 2.53
CA THR A 98 3.33 -19.15 3.11
C THR A 98 3.10 -20.22 2.06
N GLY A 99 2.43 -19.88 0.97
CA GLY A 99 2.07 -20.82 -0.07
C GLY A 99 1.08 -21.91 0.37
N LYS A 100 0.47 -21.75 1.55
CA LYS A 100 -0.41 -22.77 2.12
C LYS A 100 -1.89 -22.49 1.95
N TYR A 101 -2.25 -21.28 1.58
CA TYR A 101 -3.64 -20.87 1.44
C TYR A 101 -4.02 -20.86 -0.03
N ASP A 102 -5.11 -21.53 -0.38
CA ASP A 102 -5.57 -21.65 -1.76
C ASP A 102 -6.90 -20.92 -2.03
N GLY A 103 -7.45 -20.25 -1.02
CA GLY A 103 -8.70 -19.51 -1.18
C GLY A 103 -8.47 -18.10 -1.69
N VAL A 104 -9.51 -17.28 -1.55
CA VAL A 104 -9.45 -15.86 -1.90
C VAL A 104 -9.57 -15.02 -0.65
N TYR A 105 -9.55 -13.69 -0.80
CA TYR A 105 -9.48 -12.79 0.34
C TYR A 105 -10.58 -11.73 0.26
N HIS A 106 -10.80 -11.07 1.38
CA HIS A 106 -11.54 -9.83 1.47
C HIS A 106 -10.73 -8.86 2.32
N VAL A 107 -10.32 -7.75 1.73
CA VAL A 107 -9.44 -6.77 2.39
C VAL A 107 -10.29 -5.60 2.89
N LEU A 108 -10.24 -5.36 4.19
CA LEU A 108 -11.08 -4.35 4.85
C LEU A 108 -10.50 -2.95 4.78
N HIS A 109 -9.19 -2.82 4.70
CA HIS A 109 -8.47 -1.55 4.82
C HIS A 109 -8.76 -0.85 6.13
N GLY A 110 -8.88 -1.64 7.20
CA GLY A 110 -9.12 -1.14 8.54
C GLY A 110 -8.98 -2.26 9.55
N ALA A 111 -8.91 -1.88 10.83
CA ALA A 111 -8.71 -2.85 11.90
C ALA A 111 -9.92 -3.77 12.06
N ILE A 112 -9.64 -5.05 12.33
CA ILE A 112 -10.66 -6.02 12.70
C ILE A 112 -10.81 -5.96 14.22
N SER A 113 -11.93 -5.42 14.70
CA SER A 113 -12.22 -5.48 16.12
C SER A 113 -12.85 -6.84 16.44
N PRO A 114 -12.75 -7.33 17.70
CA PRO A 114 -13.38 -8.60 18.04
C PRO A 114 -14.87 -8.66 17.71
N MET A 115 -15.59 -7.58 17.95
CA MET A 115 -17.03 -7.54 17.66
C MET A 115 -17.30 -7.53 16.17
N LEU A 116 -16.60 -6.67 15.43
CA LEU A 116 -16.74 -6.60 13.97
C LEU A 116 -16.23 -7.85 13.31
N GLY A 117 -15.18 -8.45 13.86
CA GLY A 117 -14.62 -9.68 13.33
C GLY A 117 -15.65 -10.80 13.30
N ILE A 118 -16.42 -10.93 14.36
CA ILE A 118 -17.49 -11.94 14.43
C ILE A 118 -18.55 -11.66 13.37
N CYS A 119 -18.98 -10.43 13.25
CA CYS A 119 -19.98 -10.05 12.25
C CYS A 119 -19.46 -10.31 10.84
N LEU A 120 -18.22 -9.99 10.59
CA LEU A 120 -17.63 -10.14 9.25
C LEU A 120 -17.50 -11.60 8.85
N LEU A 121 -17.27 -12.50 9.79
CA LEU A 121 -17.22 -13.94 9.50
C LEU A 121 -18.57 -14.44 8.97
N TYR A 122 -19.66 -13.83 9.41
CA TYR A 122 -20.99 -14.20 8.92
C TYR A 122 -21.38 -13.47 7.66
N THR A 123 -20.85 -12.26 7.46
CA THR A 123 -21.25 -11.43 6.32
C THR A 123 -20.32 -11.53 5.12
N SER A 124 -19.22 -12.26 5.24
CA SER A 124 -18.26 -12.46 4.16
C SER A 124 -18.31 -13.86 3.56
N PRO A 125 -19.44 -14.46 3.38
CA PRO A 125 -19.52 -15.70 2.63
C PRO A 125 -19.31 -15.37 1.18
N SER A 126 -18.57 -16.13 0.53
CA SER A 126 -18.40 -16.04 -0.93
C SER A 126 -19.24 -15.01 -1.65
#